data_43b9a408b7c5b93a3a46ea700f266681
#
_entry.id   43b9a408b7c5b93a3a46ea700f266681
#
_cell.length_a   1.000
_cell.length_b   1.000
_cell.length_c   1.000
_cell.angle_alpha   90.00
_cell.angle_beta   90.00
_cell.angle_gamma   90.00
#
_symmetry.space_group_name_H-M   'P 1'
#
loop_
_entity.id
_entity.type
_entity.pdbx_description
1 polymer ?
#
loop_
_entity_poly.entity_id
_entity_poly.type
_entity_poly.pdbx_seq_one_letter_code
_entity_poly.pdbx_strand_id
1 'polypeptide(L)'
;MVSKTTGGTDLDKAAENGQTQAVTTVEAQYVTSANAESINPYVGKLITGLSISGVTAEQQAQLLPILTEKIGDAVSVDGVFKDVTNLGNTGYFSEVNPVFTTVPEGVKLDFAVTVNPITTGVSFEGNTVYTSEVLTKFMDLQPGQVLNSVYVGQKVQGINAAYARDGYMLAHVDGIRVDDQGVLHVHIVEGIVEDIVPAGNKKTRDKVITREFVQKKGKPFNKFLVRRSVERVYNLGFFDDVNVRMLPGNQDPNNVIIEIDVLEHKTGTITLGAGYSKSDGLMGIIEFGEDNFRGTGDKFKVHWEIGGKKKYKNYQISYLKPWIDSKGTSLGFSFFNREDEYTDYNEDGNEVAEYNKKSRGFNISFG
;
A
#
# COMPACT_ATOMS: atom_id res chain seq x y z
N MET A 1 18.18 5.83 31.40
CA MET A 1 18.52 5.96 29.98
C MET A 1 17.89 4.78 29.27
N VAL A 2 16.73 4.95 28.70
CA VAL A 2 16.03 3.93 27.93
C VAL A 2 16.27 4.25 26.46
N SER A 3 17.04 3.37 25.81
CA SER A 3 17.30 3.39 24.36
C SER A 3 15.98 3.14 23.62
N LYS A 4 15.50 4.14 22.89
CA LYS A 4 14.45 3.96 21.89
C LYS A 4 15.07 3.29 20.67
N THR A 5 14.91 1.99 20.56
CA THR A 5 15.08 1.25 19.30
C THR A 5 13.84 1.53 18.47
N THR A 6 13.95 2.41 17.49
CA THR A 6 12.98 2.55 16.39
C THR A 6 13.15 1.31 15.51
N GLY A 7 12.35 0.29 15.78
CA GLY A 7 12.19 -0.85 14.88
C GLY A 7 11.48 -0.37 13.62
N GLY A 8 12.22 -0.18 12.52
CA GLY A 8 11.61 -0.10 11.19
C GLY A 8 10.88 -1.41 10.93
N THR A 9 9.59 -1.33 10.67
CA THR A 9 8.78 -2.50 10.36
C THR A 9 9.27 -3.14 9.06
N ASP A 10 9.16 -4.46 8.93
CA ASP A 10 9.50 -5.19 7.68
C ASP A 10 8.76 -4.66 6.44
N LEU A 11 7.73 -3.84 6.63
CA LEU A 11 7.07 -3.09 5.56
C LEU A 11 7.99 -2.09 4.87
N ASP A 12 8.92 -1.45 5.60
CA ASP A 12 9.88 -0.52 5.00
C ASP A 12 10.96 -1.30 4.23
N LYS A 13 11.35 -2.49 4.72
CA LYS A 13 12.30 -3.38 4.02
C LYS A 13 11.66 -4.09 2.82
N ALA A 14 10.38 -4.45 2.89
CA ALA A 14 9.64 -4.98 1.75
C ALA A 14 9.42 -3.91 0.68
N ALA A 15 9.26 -2.65 1.08
CA ALA A 15 9.22 -1.50 0.17
C ALA A 15 10.56 -1.27 -0.54
N GLU A 16 11.69 -1.44 0.14
CA GLU A 16 13.02 -1.33 -0.47
C GLU A 16 13.32 -2.49 -1.43
N ASN A 17 12.88 -3.72 -1.11
CA ASN A 17 13.06 -4.88 -1.98
C ASN A 17 12.07 -4.90 -3.17
N GLY A 18 10.89 -4.29 -3.05
CA GLY A 18 9.93 -4.13 -4.14
C GLY A 18 10.32 -3.04 -5.14
N GLN A 19 11.18 -2.08 -4.77
CA GLN A 19 11.68 -1.03 -5.66
C GLN A 19 12.69 -1.54 -6.69
N THR A 20 13.18 -2.77 -6.60
CA THR A 20 14.18 -3.30 -7.55
C THR A 20 13.55 -3.99 -8.77
N GLN A 21 12.22 -4.01 -8.91
CA GLN A 21 11.57 -4.67 -10.07
C GLN A 21 10.78 -3.77 -11.00
N ALA A 22 10.75 -2.47 -10.87
CA ALA A 22 9.98 -1.63 -11.79
C ALA A 22 10.60 -0.27 -12.07
N VAL A 23 11.88 -0.23 -12.35
CA VAL A 23 12.40 0.78 -13.26
C VAL A 23 12.61 0.07 -14.60
N THR A 24 11.53 -0.38 -15.20
CA THR A 24 11.53 -0.56 -16.64
C THR A 24 11.64 0.85 -17.20
N THR A 25 12.83 1.25 -17.56
CA THR A 25 13.05 2.37 -18.47
C THR A 25 12.10 2.11 -19.61
N VAL A 26 11.11 2.99 -19.82
CA VAL A 26 10.26 2.92 -20.99
C VAL A 26 11.15 3.34 -22.13
N GLU A 27 11.96 2.39 -22.61
CA GLU A 27 12.63 2.53 -23.88
C GLU A 27 11.55 2.70 -24.95
N ALA A 28 11.78 3.63 -25.85
CA ALA A 28 10.88 3.81 -26.98
C ALA A 28 10.67 2.46 -27.66
N GLN A 29 9.43 1.95 -27.63
CA GLN A 29 9.11 0.65 -28.19
C GLN A 29 9.06 0.78 -29.70
N TYR A 30 10.20 0.59 -30.35
CA TYR A 30 10.29 0.45 -31.82
C TYR A 30 11.06 -0.83 -32.16
N VAL A 31 10.76 -1.39 -33.31
CA VAL A 31 11.46 -2.54 -33.86
C VAL A 31 12.49 -2.05 -34.87
N THR A 32 13.65 -2.69 -34.92
CA THR A 32 14.67 -2.39 -35.93
C THR A 32 15.32 -3.67 -36.47
N SER A 33 15.63 -3.69 -37.72
CA SER A 33 16.48 -4.69 -38.38
C SER A 33 17.97 -4.32 -38.30
N ALA A 34 18.31 -3.17 -37.74
CA ALA A 34 19.70 -2.73 -37.61
C ALA A 34 20.48 -3.69 -36.70
N ASN A 35 21.50 -4.30 -37.25
CA ASN A 35 22.51 -5.08 -36.53
C ASN A 35 23.88 -4.88 -37.21
N ALA A 36 24.96 -5.22 -36.49
CA ALA A 36 26.30 -5.03 -37.01
C ALA A 36 26.52 -5.78 -38.34
N GLU A 37 25.94 -6.97 -38.49
CA GLU A 37 26.09 -7.79 -39.70
C GLU A 37 25.44 -7.13 -40.91
N SER A 38 24.29 -6.48 -40.74
CA SER A 38 23.58 -5.77 -41.82
C SER A 38 24.28 -4.49 -42.28
N ILE A 39 25.06 -3.86 -41.38
CA ILE A 39 25.78 -2.58 -41.60
C ILE A 39 27.20 -2.81 -42.12
N ASN A 40 27.91 -3.84 -41.58
CA ASN A 40 29.33 -4.13 -41.91
C ASN A 40 29.69 -4.09 -43.38
N PRO A 41 28.89 -4.60 -44.35
CA PRO A 41 29.23 -4.55 -45.77
C PRO A 41 29.39 -3.12 -46.34
N TYR A 42 28.90 -2.13 -45.62
CA TYR A 42 28.85 -0.74 -46.06
C TYR A 42 29.82 0.15 -45.29
N VAL A 43 30.38 -0.34 -44.18
CA VAL A 43 31.29 0.41 -43.32
C VAL A 43 32.47 0.97 -44.10
N GLY A 44 32.78 2.25 -43.88
CA GLY A 44 33.85 2.98 -44.58
C GLY A 44 33.47 3.50 -45.98
N LYS A 45 32.34 3.10 -46.58
CA LYS A 45 31.86 3.69 -47.82
C LYS A 45 31.28 5.08 -47.57
N LEU A 46 31.51 5.97 -48.59
CA LEU A 46 31.04 7.35 -48.54
C LEU A 46 29.52 7.41 -48.62
N ILE A 47 28.83 8.14 -47.76
CA ILE A 47 27.41 8.43 -47.84
C ILE A 47 27.19 9.50 -48.92
N THR A 48 26.62 9.10 -50.04
CA THR A 48 26.30 9.99 -51.17
C THR A 48 24.89 10.53 -51.17
N GLY A 49 24.01 9.91 -50.36
CA GLY A 49 22.64 10.35 -50.15
C GLY A 49 22.12 9.89 -48.81
N LEU A 50 21.33 10.73 -48.18
CA LEU A 50 20.72 10.48 -46.85
C LEU A 50 19.25 10.86 -46.92
N SER A 51 18.35 9.92 -46.56
CA SER A 51 16.90 10.12 -46.57
C SER A 51 16.20 9.39 -45.44
N ILE A 52 14.93 9.75 -45.20
CA ILE A 52 14.05 9.05 -44.28
C ILE A 52 12.76 8.79 -45.05
N SER A 53 12.48 7.53 -45.38
CA SER A 53 11.27 7.13 -46.08
C SER A 53 10.17 6.69 -45.10
N GLY A 54 8.89 6.74 -45.54
CA GLY A 54 7.73 6.46 -44.68
C GLY A 54 7.13 7.68 -44.04
N VAL A 55 7.70 8.86 -44.27
CA VAL A 55 7.22 10.17 -43.80
C VAL A 55 7.02 11.15 -44.94
N THR A 56 6.32 12.28 -44.72
CA THR A 56 6.17 13.36 -45.70
C THR A 56 7.49 14.11 -45.88
N ALA A 57 7.65 14.81 -47.00
CA ALA A 57 8.84 15.61 -47.27
C ALA A 57 9.09 16.68 -46.21
N GLU A 58 8.02 17.25 -45.68
CA GLU A 58 8.12 18.25 -44.57
C GLU A 58 8.62 17.62 -43.28
N GLN A 59 8.07 16.44 -42.88
CA GLN A 59 8.53 15.68 -41.72
C GLN A 59 9.98 15.23 -41.89
N GLN A 60 10.37 14.73 -43.09
CA GLN A 60 11.74 14.36 -43.38
C GLN A 60 12.69 15.56 -43.17
N ALA A 61 12.33 16.74 -43.64
CA ALA A 61 13.17 17.94 -43.47
C ALA A 61 13.35 18.32 -41.96
N GLN A 62 12.36 18.03 -41.13
CA GLN A 62 12.46 18.25 -39.66
C GLN A 62 13.29 17.17 -38.96
N LEU A 63 13.33 15.94 -39.47
CA LEU A 63 14.01 14.80 -38.88
C LEU A 63 15.47 14.66 -39.30
N LEU A 64 15.81 15.03 -40.55
CA LEU A 64 17.20 14.96 -41.04
C LEU A 64 18.24 15.63 -40.12
N PRO A 65 17.97 16.78 -39.48
CA PRO A 65 18.93 17.41 -38.58
C PRO A 65 19.29 16.60 -37.35
N ILE A 66 18.43 15.67 -36.88
CA ILE A 66 18.70 14.83 -35.70
C ILE A 66 19.62 13.66 -35.98
N LEU A 67 19.85 13.32 -37.25
CA LEU A 67 20.78 12.26 -37.64
C LEU A 67 22.21 12.69 -37.38
N THR A 68 23.02 11.74 -36.94
CA THR A 68 24.47 11.90 -36.71
C THR A 68 25.24 11.81 -38.01
N GLU A 69 24.92 10.79 -38.81
CA GLU A 69 25.53 10.58 -40.13
C GLU A 69 25.14 11.69 -41.09
N LYS A 70 26.07 12.15 -41.96
CA LYS A 70 25.86 13.21 -42.92
C LYS A 70 26.32 12.78 -44.33
N ILE A 71 25.80 13.43 -45.35
CA ILE A 71 26.30 13.27 -46.71
C ILE A 71 27.74 13.69 -46.75
N GLY A 72 28.63 12.81 -47.25
CA GLY A 72 30.08 13.02 -47.29
C GLY A 72 30.83 12.29 -46.15
N ASP A 73 30.16 11.77 -45.14
CA ASP A 73 30.78 10.95 -44.10
C ASP A 73 30.96 9.50 -44.56
N ALA A 74 31.87 8.77 -43.95
CA ALA A 74 32.02 7.34 -44.10
C ALA A 74 31.02 6.60 -43.17
N VAL A 75 30.28 5.64 -43.69
CA VAL A 75 29.32 4.84 -42.88
C VAL A 75 30.03 4.23 -41.68
N SER A 76 29.50 4.43 -40.49
CA SER A 76 29.96 3.78 -39.26
C SER A 76 28.80 2.98 -38.60
N VAL A 77 29.14 1.85 -37.98
CA VAL A 77 28.18 1.04 -37.23
C VAL A 77 27.55 1.86 -36.11
N ASP A 78 28.36 2.54 -35.32
CA ASP A 78 27.93 3.35 -34.18
C ASP A 78 27.07 4.53 -34.60
N GLY A 79 27.43 5.19 -35.73
CA GLY A 79 26.66 6.30 -36.26
C GLY A 79 25.25 5.89 -36.70
N VAL A 80 25.15 4.78 -37.43
CA VAL A 80 23.85 4.22 -37.86
C VAL A 80 22.98 3.79 -36.67
N PHE A 81 23.56 3.08 -35.68
CA PHE A 81 22.81 2.72 -34.45
C PHE A 81 22.35 3.96 -33.68
N LYS A 82 23.19 4.98 -33.59
CA LYS A 82 22.83 6.23 -32.94
C LYS A 82 21.67 6.92 -33.67
N ASP A 83 21.68 6.89 -34.98
CA ASP A 83 20.61 7.50 -35.80
C ASP A 83 19.29 6.73 -35.69
N VAL A 84 19.34 5.39 -35.70
CA VAL A 84 18.18 4.55 -35.39
C VAL A 84 17.61 4.88 -33.99
N THR A 85 18.49 5.02 -33.01
CA THR A 85 18.09 5.38 -31.64
C THR A 85 17.51 6.79 -31.55
N ASN A 86 18.10 7.76 -32.25
CA ASN A 86 17.61 9.13 -32.28
C ASN A 86 16.22 9.22 -32.89
N LEU A 87 15.99 8.51 -34.01
CA LEU A 87 14.67 8.42 -34.65
C LEU A 87 13.65 7.71 -33.76
N GLY A 88 14.02 6.56 -33.19
CA GLY A 88 13.17 5.81 -32.26
C GLY A 88 12.77 6.63 -31.05
N ASN A 89 13.70 7.38 -30.46
CA ASN A 89 13.47 8.23 -29.28
C ASN A 89 12.56 9.43 -29.56
N THR A 90 12.22 9.74 -30.82
CA THR A 90 11.15 10.70 -31.12
C THR A 90 9.78 10.19 -30.66
N GLY A 91 9.62 8.87 -30.54
CA GLY A 91 8.39 8.19 -30.11
C GLY A 91 7.28 8.09 -31.17
N TYR A 92 7.51 8.56 -32.39
CA TYR A 92 6.49 8.56 -33.45
C TYR A 92 6.53 7.33 -34.37
N PHE A 93 7.53 6.44 -34.20
CA PHE A 93 7.76 5.32 -35.09
C PHE A 93 7.65 4.00 -34.33
N SER A 94 6.93 3.04 -34.96
CA SER A 94 6.91 1.63 -34.53
C SER A 94 8.07 0.83 -35.10
N GLU A 95 8.63 1.26 -36.23
CA GLU A 95 9.79 0.63 -36.85
C GLU A 95 10.76 1.70 -37.38
N VAL A 96 12.06 1.42 -37.28
CA VAL A 96 13.14 2.24 -37.84
C VAL A 96 14.20 1.31 -38.40
N ASN A 97 14.28 1.20 -39.71
CA ASN A 97 15.15 0.25 -40.41
C ASN A 97 16.13 0.99 -41.34
N PRO A 98 17.45 0.84 -41.17
CA PRO A 98 18.43 1.39 -42.10
C PRO A 98 18.46 0.53 -43.40
N VAL A 99 18.36 1.19 -44.55
CA VAL A 99 18.39 0.57 -45.86
C VAL A 99 19.55 1.18 -46.67
N PHE A 100 20.44 0.31 -47.17
CA PHE A 100 21.61 0.73 -47.90
C PHE A 100 21.46 0.37 -49.40
N THR A 101 21.69 1.37 -50.26
CA THR A 101 21.73 1.18 -51.70
C THR A 101 23.11 1.55 -52.24
N THR A 102 23.87 0.56 -52.76
CA THR A 102 25.20 0.79 -53.31
C THR A 102 25.08 1.54 -54.65
N VAL A 103 25.87 2.59 -54.80
CA VAL A 103 26.02 3.37 -56.02
C VAL A 103 27.51 3.47 -56.41
N PRO A 104 27.87 3.83 -57.64
CA PRO A 104 29.27 3.85 -58.08
C PRO A 104 30.19 4.71 -57.21
N GLU A 105 29.66 5.77 -56.61
CA GLU A 105 30.41 6.77 -55.85
C GLU A 105 30.36 6.53 -54.30
N GLY A 106 29.66 5.47 -53.85
CA GLY A 106 29.51 5.18 -52.41
C GLY A 106 28.22 4.45 -52.09
N VAL A 107 27.45 4.94 -51.11
CA VAL A 107 26.22 4.33 -50.65
C VAL A 107 25.18 5.42 -50.34
N LYS A 108 23.91 5.15 -50.71
CA LYS A 108 22.77 5.92 -50.21
C LYS A 108 22.24 5.21 -48.97
N LEU A 109 22.09 5.93 -47.89
CA LEU A 109 21.51 5.49 -46.64
C LEU A 109 20.11 6.07 -46.51
N ASP A 110 19.12 5.21 -46.40
CA ASP A 110 17.73 5.55 -46.13
C ASP A 110 17.29 4.93 -44.80
N PHE A 111 16.66 5.70 -43.97
CA PHE A 111 15.99 5.17 -42.79
C PHE A 111 14.50 4.97 -43.11
N ALA A 112 14.13 3.71 -43.40
CA ALA A 112 12.74 3.35 -43.62
C ALA A 112 12.00 3.27 -42.28
N VAL A 113 11.04 4.16 -42.08
CA VAL A 113 10.26 4.23 -40.82
C VAL A 113 8.80 3.88 -41.04
N THR A 114 8.19 3.22 -40.04
CA THR A 114 6.75 3.00 -39.94
C THR A 114 6.20 3.91 -38.86
N VAL A 115 5.32 4.84 -39.25
CA VAL A 115 4.70 5.79 -38.30
C VAL A 115 3.68 5.09 -37.45
N ASN A 116 3.64 5.41 -36.16
CA ASN A 116 2.66 4.91 -35.21
C ASN A 116 1.23 5.23 -35.66
N PRO A 117 0.21 4.45 -35.24
CA PRO A 117 -1.18 4.70 -35.61
C PRO A 117 -1.66 6.05 -35.05
N ILE A 118 -2.70 6.59 -35.68
CA ILE A 118 -3.42 7.77 -35.20
C ILE A 118 -4.29 7.34 -34.03
N THR A 119 -4.16 8.00 -32.88
CA THR A 119 -5.02 7.73 -31.73
C THR A 119 -6.41 8.30 -31.89
N THR A 120 -7.43 7.53 -31.53
CA THR A 120 -8.84 7.92 -31.51
C THR A 120 -9.37 8.07 -30.09
N GLY A 121 -8.68 7.47 -29.11
CA GLY A 121 -9.06 7.53 -27.70
C GLY A 121 -8.22 6.61 -26.83
N VAL A 122 -8.57 6.53 -25.55
CA VAL A 122 -7.96 5.64 -24.57
C VAL A 122 -9.03 4.94 -23.74
N SER A 123 -8.82 3.68 -23.44
CA SER A 123 -9.64 2.89 -22.53
C SER A 123 -8.78 2.25 -21.44
N PHE A 124 -9.37 2.05 -20.26
CA PHE A 124 -8.72 1.46 -19.10
C PHE A 124 -9.49 0.24 -18.63
N GLU A 125 -8.75 -0.81 -18.26
CA GLU A 125 -9.29 -2.06 -17.72
C GLU A 125 -8.54 -2.41 -16.42
N GLY A 126 -9.26 -2.99 -15.45
CA GLY A 126 -8.68 -3.43 -14.16
C GLY A 126 -8.56 -2.35 -13.09
N ASN A 127 -8.83 -1.08 -13.42
CA ASN A 127 -8.78 0.05 -12.48
C ASN A 127 -10.05 0.13 -11.64
N THR A 128 -9.90 0.08 -10.31
CA THR A 128 -11.00 0.26 -9.34
C THR A 128 -10.73 1.41 -8.36
N VAL A 129 -9.47 1.78 -8.17
CA VAL A 129 -9.03 2.86 -7.28
C VAL A 129 -9.25 4.22 -7.96
N TYR A 130 -8.75 4.39 -9.18
CA TYR A 130 -8.99 5.58 -9.98
C TYR A 130 -10.03 5.26 -11.05
N THR A 131 -10.98 6.18 -11.27
CA THR A 131 -11.97 6.00 -12.34
C THR A 131 -11.34 6.21 -13.71
N SER A 132 -11.91 5.59 -14.74
CA SER A 132 -11.42 5.73 -16.11
C SER A 132 -11.41 7.18 -16.59
N GLU A 133 -12.36 8.02 -16.12
CA GLU A 133 -12.40 9.45 -16.45
C GLU A 133 -11.19 10.22 -15.88
N VAL A 134 -10.76 9.87 -14.65
CA VAL A 134 -9.58 10.48 -14.02
C VAL A 134 -8.32 10.08 -14.78
N LEU A 135 -8.19 8.81 -15.13
CA LEU A 135 -7.05 8.27 -15.87
C LEU A 135 -7.00 8.84 -17.30
N THR A 136 -8.14 8.98 -17.97
CA THR A 136 -8.23 9.60 -19.31
C THR A 136 -7.75 11.05 -19.29
N LYS A 137 -8.18 11.82 -18.30
CA LYS A 137 -7.69 13.21 -18.13
C LYS A 137 -6.20 13.26 -17.84
N PHE A 138 -5.68 12.29 -17.09
CA PHE A 138 -4.26 12.22 -16.78
C PHE A 138 -3.43 11.84 -18.02
N MET A 139 -3.90 10.90 -18.84
CA MET A 139 -3.25 10.54 -20.11
C MET A 139 -3.18 11.72 -21.08
N ASP A 140 -4.21 12.54 -21.15
CA ASP A 140 -4.27 13.76 -21.98
C ASP A 140 -3.90 13.48 -23.45
N LEU A 141 -4.42 12.39 -24.00
CA LEU A 141 -4.25 12.03 -25.41
C LEU A 141 -5.27 12.78 -26.25
N GLN A 142 -4.79 13.43 -27.32
CA GLN A 142 -5.65 14.16 -28.24
C GLN A 142 -6.03 13.26 -29.43
N PRO A 143 -7.32 12.98 -29.64
CA PRO A 143 -7.78 12.20 -30.80
C PRO A 143 -7.35 12.86 -32.12
N GLY A 144 -6.99 12.04 -33.11
CA GLY A 144 -6.57 12.51 -34.43
C GLY A 144 -5.06 12.81 -34.55
N GLN A 145 -4.28 12.62 -33.51
CA GLN A 145 -2.82 12.76 -33.54
C GLN A 145 -2.12 11.42 -33.64
N VAL A 146 -0.94 11.41 -34.25
CA VAL A 146 -0.07 10.22 -34.25
C VAL A 146 0.34 9.90 -32.81
N LEU A 147 0.20 8.64 -32.41
CA LEU A 147 0.56 8.17 -31.09
C LEU A 147 2.07 8.35 -30.85
N ASN A 148 2.42 9.02 -29.77
CA ASN A 148 3.81 9.13 -29.34
C ASN A 148 4.08 8.14 -28.20
N SER A 149 4.86 7.08 -28.48
CA SER A 149 5.16 6.01 -27.54
C SER A 149 5.95 6.51 -26.30
N VAL A 150 6.84 7.48 -26.46
CA VAL A 150 7.59 8.09 -25.37
C VAL A 150 6.66 8.87 -24.45
N TYR A 151 5.74 9.66 -25.01
CA TYR A 151 4.73 10.36 -24.22
C TYR A 151 3.83 9.42 -23.45
N VAL A 152 3.32 8.36 -24.11
CA VAL A 152 2.51 7.30 -23.46
C VAL A 152 3.30 6.67 -22.30
N GLY A 153 4.56 6.31 -22.56
CA GLY A 153 5.42 5.73 -21.53
C GLY A 153 5.59 6.64 -20.30
N GLN A 154 5.82 7.94 -20.50
CA GLN A 154 5.89 8.92 -19.41
C GLN A 154 4.57 9.00 -18.62
N LYS A 155 3.44 8.97 -19.30
CA LYS A 155 2.12 8.98 -18.65
C LYS A 155 1.86 7.70 -17.86
N VAL A 156 2.25 6.55 -18.38
CA VAL A 156 2.19 5.26 -17.67
C VAL A 156 3.04 5.28 -16.40
N GLN A 157 4.26 5.76 -16.48
CA GLN A 157 5.10 5.96 -15.27
C GLN A 157 4.42 6.89 -14.26
N GLY A 158 3.79 7.96 -14.73
CA GLY A 158 3.02 8.86 -13.88
C GLY A 158 1.82 8.18 -13.20
N ILE A 159 1.10 7.30 -13.90
CA ILE A 159 0.02 6.49 -13.32
C ILE A 159 0.58 5.58 -12.23
N ASN A 160 1.63 4.81 -12.51
CA ASN A 160 2.27 3.94 -11.53
C ASN A 160 2.75 4.71 -10.30
N ALA A 161 3.36 5.88 -10.50
CA ALA A 161 3.80 6.76 -9.41
C ALA A 161 2.62 7.30 -8.57
N ALA A 162 1.48 7.60 -9.19
CA ALA A 162 0.28 8.04 -8.48
C ALA A 162 -0.28 6.93 -7.57
N TYR A 163 -0.38 5.69 -8.09
CA TYR A 163 -0.78 4.54 -7.29
C TYR A 163 0.18 4.31 -6.12
N ALA A 164 1.48 4.31 -6.36
CA ALA A 164 2.49 4.09 -5.31
C ALA A 164 2.45 5.18 -4.24
N ARG A 165 2.31 6.47 -4.64
CA ARG A 165 2.17 7.60 -3.72
C ARG A 165 0.97 7.44 -2.80
N ASP A 166 -0.17 6.99 -3.34
CA ASP A 166 -1.41 6.82 -2.58
C ASP A 166 -1.46 5.47 -1.82
N GLY A 167 -0.33 4.75 -1.82
CA GLY A 167 -0.12 3.54 -1.01
C GLY A 167 -0.41 2.21 -1.71
N TYR A 168 -0.82 2.22 -2.96
CA TYR A 168 -1.14 1.03 -3.76
C TYR A 168 0.11 0.50 -4.45
N MET A 169 1.04 -0.05 -3.67
CA MET A 169 2.38 -0.42 -4.14
C MET A 169 2.41 -1.62 -5.11
N LEU A 170 1.37 -2.43 -5.13
CA LEU A 170 1.24 -3.56 -6.04
C LEU A 170 0.59 -3.16 -7.37
N ALA A 171 -0.01 -1.96 -7.42
CA ALA A 171 -0.70 -1.50 -8.60
C ALA A 171 0.30 -1.00 -9.66
N HIS A 172 0.12 -1.47 -10.88
CA HIS A 172 0.92 -1.07 -12.05
C HIS A 172 0.17 -1.28 -13.35
N VAL A 173 0.61 -0.58 -14.39
CA VAL A 173 0.19 -0.87 -15.75
C VAL A 173 0.92 -2.12 -16.21
N ASP A 174 0.18 -3.18 -16.49
CA ASP A 174 0.69 -4.50 -16.92
C ASP A 174 0.81 -4.61 -18.43
N GLY A 175 -0.06 -3.92 -19.18
CA GLY A 175 -0.09 -3.99 -20.63
C GLY A 175 -0.67 -2.77 -21.31
N ILE A 176 -0.14 -2.49 -22.50
CA ILE A 176 -0.63 -1.44 -23.39
C ILE A 176 -0.74 -2.02 -24.79
N ARG A 177 -1.86 -1.81 -25.45
CA ARG A 177 -2.05 -2.17 -26.85
C ARG A 177 -2.89 -1.12 -27.56
N VAL A 178 -2.65 -0.94 -28.85
CA VAL A 178 -3.49 -0.13 -29.72
C VAL A 178 -4.28 -1.07 -30.61
N ASP A 179 -5.57 -0.85 -30.74
CA ASP A 179 -6.41 -1.63 -31.64
C ASP A 179 -6.44 -1.05 -33.08
N ASP A 180 -7.10 -1.77 -34.00
CA ASP A 180 -7.23 -1.37 -35.40
C ASP A 180 -8.05 -0.07 -35.59
N GLN A 181 -8.77 0.36 -34.57
CA GLN A 181 -9.54 1.61 -34.57
C GLN A 181 -8.75 2.80 -34.00
N GLY A 182 -7.51 2.57 -33.53
CA GLY A 182 -6.64 3.57 -32.96
C GLY A 182 -6.93 3.86 -31.48
N VAL A 183 -7.69 3.01 -30.79
CA VAL A 183 -7.93 3.13 -29.35
C VAL A 183 -6.76 2.52 -28.59
N LEU A 184 -6.18 3.30 -27.67
CA LEU A 184 -5.16 2.84 -26.73
C LEU A 184 -5.82 2.12 -25.55
N HIS A 185 -5.62 0.81 -25.44
CA HIS A 185 -6.07 0.01 -24.30
C HIS A 185 -4.95 -0.09 -23.27
N VAL A 186 -5.23 0.33 -22.03
CA VAL A 186 -4.30 0.29 -20.91
C VAL A 186 -4.85 -0.66 -19.86
N HIS A 187 -4.16 -1.77 -19.63
CA HIS A 187 -4.52 -2.75 -18.61
C HIS A 187 -3.76 -2.45 -17.32
N ILE A 188 -4.50 -2.35 -16.20
CA ILE A 188 -3.96 -2.05 -14.86
C ILE A 188 -4.23 -3.25 -13.96
N VAL A 189 -3.18 -3.71 -13.29
CA VAL A 189 -3.26 -4.70 -12.22
C VAL A 189 -3.12 -3.95 -10.90
N GLU A 190 -4.12 -4.04 -10.02
CA GLU A 190 -4.11 -3.30 -8.75
C GLU A 190 -3.58 -4.12 -7.56
N GLY A 191 -3.41 -5.43 -7.71
CA GLY A 191 -2.93 -6.32 -6.64
C GLY A 191 -3.91 -6.41 -5.48
N ILE A 192 -4.83 -7.37 -5.52
CA ILE A 192 -5.92 -7.53 -4.54
C ILE A 192 -5.45 -8.33 -3.33
N VAL A 193 -5.94 -7.99 -2.15
CA VAL A 193 -5.76 -8.81 -0.94
C VAL A 193 -6.70 -10.01 -1.01
N GLU A 194 -6.16 -11.20 -1.29
CA GLU A 194 -6.95 -12.44 -1.36
C GLU A 194 -7.39 -12.91 0.02
N ASP A 195 -6.52 -12.83 1.01
CA ASP A 195 -6.86 -13.21 2.39
C ASP A 195 -6.03 -12.46 3.43
N ILE A 196 -6.50 -12.52 4.68
CA ILE A 196 -5.85 -11.95 5.86
C ILE A 196 -5.80 -13.05 6.90
N VAL A 197 -4.61 -13.57 7.19
CA VAL A 197 -4.41 -14.79 7.97
C VAL A 197 -3.60 -14.47 9.24
N PRO A 198 -4.21 -14.53 10.42
CA PRO A 198 -3.46 -14.46 11.69
C PRO A 198 -2.57 -15.69 11.89
N ALA A 199 -1.39 -15.47 12.45
CA ALA A 199 -0.43 -16.49 12.83
C ALA A 199 0.18 -16.15 14.21
N GLY A 200 0.65 -17.17 14.94
CA GLY A 200 1.28 -16.98 16.26
C GLY A 200 0.30 -16.83 17.43
N ASN A 201 -0.98 -16.55 17.18
CA ASN A 201 -2.01 -16.46 18.21
C ASN A 201 -2.39 -17.86 18.73
N LYS A 202 -2.25 -18.05 20.06
CA LYS A 202 -2.57 -19.32 20.75
C LYS A 202 -3.86 -19.22 21.57
N LYS A 203 -4.05 -18.09 22.25
CA LYS A 203 -5.19 -17.81 23.11
C LYS A 203 -6.21 -16.93 22.39
N THR A 204 -5.74 -15.89 21.73
CA THR A 204 -6.57 -14.91 21.02
C THR A 204 -7.18 -15.55 19.77
N ARG A 205 -8.47 -15.40 19.57
CA ARG A 205 -9.16 -15.90 18.38
C ARG A 205 -8.86 -15.06 17.16
N ASP A 206 -8.73 -15.66 15.99
CA ASP A 206 -8.45 -14.97 14.71
C ASP A 206 -9.39 -13.79 14.45
N LYS A 207 -10.67 -13.97 14.77
CA LYS A 207 -11.68 -12.91 14.62
C LYS A 207 -11.36 -11.64 15.43
N VAL A 208 -10.66 -11.76 16.55
CA VAL A 208 -10.26 -10.60 17.38
C VAL A 208 -9.21 -9.77 16.66
N ILE A 209 -8.30 -10.43 15.94
CA ILE A 209 -7.26 -9.79 15.15
C ILE A 209 -7.86 -9.22 13.86
N THR A 210 -8.57 -10.06 13.10
CA THR A 210 -9.07 -9.68 11.76
C THR A 210 -10.14 -8.60 11.79
N ARG A 211 -10.94 -8.49 12.85
CA ARG A 211 -11.94 -7.42 13.00
C ARG A 211 -11.30 -6.03 13.11
N GLU A 212 -10.05 -5.94 13.60
CA GLU A 212 -9.32 -4.67 13.71
C GLU A 212 -8.72 -4.23 12.38
N PHE A 213 -8.69 -5.11 11.37
CA PHE A 213 -8.11 -4.79 10.07
C PHE A 213 -8.98 -3.79 9.29
N VAL A 214 -8.36 -2.64 8.95
CA VAL A 214 -8.95 -1.61 8.10
C VAL A 214 -8.86 -2.04 6.64
N GLN A 215 -7.69 -2.58 6.23
CA GLN A 215 -7.52 -3.23 4.94
C GLN A 215 -8.50 -4.39 4.83
N LYS A 216 -9.24 -4.49 3.72
CA LYS A 216 -10.26 -5.53 3.53
C LYS A 216 -9.84 -6.53 2.47
N LYS A 217 -10.22 -7.79 2.70
CA LYS A 217 -10.18 -8.86 1.70
C LYS A 217 -10.98 -8.46 0.44
N GLY A 218 -10.49 -8.80 -0.74
CA GLY A 218 -11.10 -8.48 -2.03
C GLY A 218 -10.95 -7.01 -2.46
N LYS A 219 -10.09 -6.24 -1.80
CA LYS A 219 -9.78 -4.85 -2.15
C LYS A 219 -8.30 -4.71 -2.52
N PRO A 220 -7.94 -3.75 -3.37
CA PRO A 220 -6.56 -3.45 -3.68
C PRO A 220 -5.71 -3.26 -2.42
N PHE A 221 -4.52 -3.83 -2.42
CA PHE A 221 -3.57 -3.69 -1.33
C PHE A 221 -3.17 -2.23 -1.15
N ASN A 222 -3.27 -1.72 0.08
CA ASN A 222 -2.83 -0.38 0.42
C ASN A 222 -1.96 -0.38 1.68
N LYS A 223 -0.70 0.02 1.55
CA LYS A 223 0.28 0.01 2.65
C LYS A 223 -0.16 0.84 3.86
N PHE A 224 -0.85 1.95 3.65
CA PHE A 224 -1.31 2.82 4.73
C PHE A 224 -2.46 2.18 5.51
N LEU A 225 -3.37 1.49 4.81
CA LEU A 225 -4.45 0.74 5.46
C LEU A 225 -3.90 -0.46 6.25
N VAL A 226 -2.90 -1.16 5.71
CA VAL A 226 -2.24 -2.27 6.42
C VAL A 226 -1.52 -1.76 7.66
N ARG A 227 -0.71 -0.68 7.55
CA ARG A 227 -0.05 -0.07 8.71
C ARG A 227 -1.05 0.29 9.81
N ARG A 228 -2.12 0.99 9.45
CA ARG A 228 -3.18 1.35 10.39
C ARG A 228 -3.84 0.10 11.01
N SER A 229 -3.96 -0.98 10.26
CA SER A 229 -4.49 -2.25 10.79
C SER A 229 -3.57 -2.85 11.83
N VAL A 230 -2.27 -2.88 11.56
CA VAL A 230 -1.24 -3.35 12.52
C VAL A 230 -1.27 -2.52 13.81
N GLU A 231 -1.32 -1.21 13.69
CA GLU A 231 -1.43 -0.30 14.85
C GLU A 231 -2.67 -0.60 15.69
N ARG A 232 -3.81 -0.86 15.06
CA ARG A 232 -5.05 -1.22 15.77
C ARG A 232 -4.93 -2.56 16.49
N VAL A 233 -4.35 -3.58 15.85
CA VAL A 233 -4.10 -4.88 16.48
C VAL A 233 -3.15 -4.74 17.66
N TYR A 234 -2.05 -4.01 17.50
CA TYR A 234 -1.09 -3.75 18.58
C TYR A 234 -1.74 -3.02 19.77
N ASN A 235 -2.60 -2.04 19.49
CA ASN A 235 -3.31 -1.25 20.50
C ASN A 235 -4.39 -2.04 21.28
N LEU A 236 -4.69 -3.29 20.89
CA LEU A 236 -5.49 -4.18 21.73
C LEU A 236 -4.81 -4.48 23.07
N GLY A 237 -3.47 -4.36 23.13
CA GLY A 237 -2.69 -4.62 24.33
C GLY A 237 -2.63 -6.12 24.68
N PHE A 238 -2.70 -7.02 23.70
CA PHE A 238 -2.65 -8.47 23.87
C PHE A 238 -1.34 -9.07 23.35
N PHE A 239 -0.55 -8.26 22.65
CA PHE A 239 0.61 -8.69 21.90
C PHE A 239 1.84 -7.86 22.28
N ASP A 240 2.98 -8.53 22.46
CA ASP A 240 4.29 -7.90 22.61
C ASP A 240 4.82 -7.39 21.27
N ASP A 241 4.43 -8.09 20.17
CA ASP A 241 4.81 -7.73 18.82
C ASP A 241 3.73 -8.12 17.81
N VAL A 242 3.64 -7.35 16.71
CA VAL A 242 2.70 -7.56 15.60
C VAL A 242 3.44 -7.25 14.30
N ASN A 243 3.73 -8.28 13.54
CA ASN A 243 4.40 -8.19 12.24
C ASN A 243 3.47 -8.58 11.10
N VAL A 244 3.76 -8.10 9.90
CA VAL A 244 3.04 -8.47 8.68
C VAL A 244 4.01 -9.03 7.67
N ARG A 245 3.65 -10.18 7.10
CA ARG A 245 4.30 -10.77 5.95
C ARG A 245 3.34 -10.79 4.76
N MET A 246 3.85 -10.45 3.60
CA MET A 246 3.09 -10.56 2.34
C MET A 246 3.49 -11.85 1.65
N LEU A 247 2.51 -12.70 1.39
CA LEU A 247 2.67 -13.95 0.65
C LEU A 247 1.98 -13.79 -0.72
N PRO A 248 2.51 -14.41 -1.79
CA PRO A 248 1.83 -14.43 -3.08
C PRO A 248 0.41 -14.98 -2.96
N GLY A 249 -0.51 -14.46 -3.78
CA GLY A 249 -1.86 -14.98 -3.88
C GLY A 249 -1.90 -16.43 -4.33
N ASN A 250 -2.91 -17.17 -3.91
CA ASN A 250 -3.12 -18.56 -4.33
C ASN A 250 -3.82 -18.67 -5.68
N GLN A 251 -4.64 -17.67 -6.02
CA GLN A 251 -5.44 -17.65 -7.26
C GLN A 251 -4.72 -16.89 -8.37
N ASP A 252 -4.08 -15.77 -8.02
CA ASP A 252 -3.34 -14.92 -8.93
C ASP A 252 -2.04 -14.47 -8.24
N PRO A 253 -0.86 -14.68 -8.85
CA PRO A 253 0.42 -14.26 -8.28
C PRO A 253 0.56 -12.73 -8.13
N ASN A 254 -0.23 -11.94 -8.86
CA ASN A 254 -0.28 -10.48 -8.71
C ASN A 254 -1.05 -10.04 -7.44
N ASN A 255 -1.82 -10.93 -6.86
CA ASN A 255 -2.54 -10.71 -5.61
C ASN A 255 -1.67 -11.07 -4.40
N VAL A 256 -2.15 -10.71 -3.20
CA VAL A 256 -1.39 -10.90 -1.96
C VAL A 256 -2.26 -11.49 -0.87
N ILE A 257 -1.67 -12.40 -0.08
CA ILE A 257 -2.19 -12.84 1.21
C ILE A 257 -1.41 -12.10 2.29
N ILE A 258 -2.13 -11.44 3.19
CA ILE A 258 -1.53 -10.76 4.34
C ILE A 258 -1.52 -11.71 5.51
N GLU A 259 -0.34 -12.19 5.89
CA GLU A 259 -0.14 -12.96 7.12
C GLU A 259 0.26 -12.01 8.25
N ILE A 260 -0.49 -12.10 9.38
CA ILE A 260 -0.26 -11.27 10.56
C ILE A 260 0.34 -12.16 11.63
N ASP A 261 1.63 -12.03 11.85
CA ASP A 261 2.36 -12.78 12.87
C ASP A 261 2.37 -12.01 14.18
N VAL A 262 1.77 -12.59 15.23
CA VAL A 262 1.63 -11.95 16.52
C VAL A 262 2.35 -12.74 17.62
N LEU A 263 2.98 -12.01 18.55
CA LEU A 263 3.56 -12.58 19.76
C LEU A 263 2.67 -12.22 20.95
N GLU A 264 1.91 -13.19 21.45
CA GLU A 264 0.99 -12.99 22.56
C GLU A 264 1.71 -12.84 23.91
N HIS A 265 1.22 -11.91 24.73
CA HIS A 265 1.61 -11.84 26.14
C HIS A 265 0.45 -12.17 27.09
N LYS A 266 0.75 -12.25 28.39
CA LYS A 266 -0.26 -12.51 29.41
C LYS A 266 -1.09 -11.26 29.64
N THR A 267 -2.41 -11.36 29.47
CA THR A 267 -3.38 -10.25 29.59
C THR A 267 -4.07 -10.21 30.97
N GLY A 268 -3.79 -11.20 31.83
CA GLY A 268 -4.32 -11.27 33.17
C GLY A 268 -3.46 -10.46 34.16
N THR A 269 -4.10 -9.68 35.02
CA THR A 269 -3.47 -8.87 36.08
C THR A 269 -4.06 -9.21 37.45
N ILE A 270 -3.20 -9.22 38.49
CA ILE A 270 -3.60 -9.32 39.86
C ILE A 270 -2.95 -8.15 40.62
N THR A 271 -3.75 -7.30 41.25
CA THR A 271 -3.28 -6.21 42.06
C THR A 271 -3.66 -6.45 43.51
N LEU A 272 -2.70 -6.34 44.43
CA LEU A 272 -2.89 -6.41 45.86
C LEU A 272 -2.52 -5.05 46.45
N GLY A 273 -3.40 -4.49 47.25
CA GLY A 273 -3.17 -3.23 47.93
C GLY A 273 -3.57 -3.31 49.40
N ALA A 274 -2.93 -2.51 50.21
CA ALA A 274 -3.36 -2.24 51.60
C ALA A 274 -3.31 -0.75 51.89
N GLY A 275 -4.31 -0.27 52.60
CA GLY A 275 -4.44 1.13 52.96
C GLY A 275 -4.85 1.25 54.43
N TYR A 276 -4.46 2.35 55.07
CA TYR A 276 -4.92 2.71 56.39
C TYR A 276 -5.39 4.17 56.41
N SER A 277 -6.60 4.38 56.88
CA SER A 277 -7.09 5.71 57.17
C SER A 277 -7.52 5.81 58.65
N LYS A 278 -7.50 7.01 59.20
CA LYS A 278 -7.93 7.22 60.61
C LYS A 278 -9.43 6.97 60.76
N SER A 279 -10.21 7.28 59.72
CA SER A 279 -11.65 7.02 59.63
C SER A 279 -11.96 5.54 59.51
N ASP A 280 -11.40 4.87 58.51
CA ASP A 280 -11.80 3.53 58.09
C ASP A 280 -10.98 2.40 58.71
N GLY A 281 -9.77 2.71 59.23
CA GLY A 281 -8.83 1.73 59.73
C GLY A 281 -8.01 1.04 58.64
N LEU A 282 -7.60 -0.19 58.85
CA LEU A 282 -6.83 -0.98 57.91
C LEU A 282 -7.76 -1.64 56.87
N MET A 283 -7.47 -1.42 55.57
CA MET A 283 -8.21 -2.00 54.46
C MET A 283 -7.26 -2.76 53.55
N GLY A 284 -7.76 -3.84 52.94
CA GLY A 284 -7.09 -4.58 51.89
C GLY A 284 -7.89 -4.53 50.57
N ILE A 285 -7.19 -4.43 49.46
CA ILE A 285 -7.77 -4.39 48.11
C ILE A 285 -7.17 -5.54 47.32
N ILE A 286 -8.03 -6.29 46.67
CA ILE A 286 -7.67 -7.35 45.69
C ILE A 286 -8.40 -7.04 44.40
N GLU A 287 -7.62 -6.86 43.33
CA GLU A 287 -8.19 -6.70 41.98
C GLU A 287 -7.65 -7.79 41.06
N PHE A 288 -8.55 -8.44 40.35
CA PHE A 288 -8.25 -9.35 39.27
C PHE A 288 -8.80 -8.78 37.98
N GLY A 289 -7.97 -8.68 36.95
CA GLY A 289 -8.33 -8.23 35.61
C GLY A 289 -7.89 -9.22 34.55
N GLU A 290 -8.70 -9.42 33.53
CA GLU A 290 -8.35 -10.16 32.32
C GLU A 290 -8.90 -9.39 31.12
N ASP A 291 -8.01 -8.81 30.29
CA ASP A 291 -8.39 -7.97 29.16
C ASP A 291 -8.68 -8.75 27.89
N ASN A 292 -8.31 -10.04 27.85
CA ASN A 292 -8.60 -10.95 26.74
C ASN A 292 -9.25 -12.24 27.25
N PHE A 293 -10.41 -12.10 27.90
CA PHE A 293 -11.10 -13.22 28.54
C PHE A 293 -11.49 -14.29 27.53
N ARG A 294 -11.01 -15.52 27.72
CA ARG A 294 -11.20 -16.66 26.81
C ARG A 294 -10.72 -16.42 25.36
N GLY A 295 -9.84 -15.44 25.14
CA GLY A 295 -9.32 -15.10 23.82
C GLY A 295 -10.32 -14.38 22.90
N THR A 296 -11.42 -13.86 23.44
CA THR A 296 -12.48 -13.17 22.68
C THR A 296 -12.28 -11.66 22.60
N GLY A 297 -11.25 -11.15 23.30
CA GLY A 297 -11.03 -9.70 23.47
C GLY A 297 -12.02 -9.07 24.43
N ASP A 298 -12.79 -9.86 25.16
CA ASP A 298 -13.70 -9.37 26.19
C ASP A 298 -12.91 -9.08 27.48
N LYS A 299 -13.34 -8.08 28.25
CA LYS A 299 -12.69 -7.69 29.51
C LYS A 299 -13.51 -8.17 30.67
N PHE A 300 -12.83 -8.82 31.61
CA PHE A 300 -13.43 -9.27 32.86
C PHE A 300 -12.63 -8.73 34.03
N LYS A 301 -13.30 -8.05 35.02
CA LYS A 301 -12.66 -7.48 36.18
C LYS A 301 -13.43 -7.82 37.44
N VAL A 302 -12.71 -8.17 38.51
CA VAL A 302 -13.22 -8.34 39.85
C VAL A 302 -12.43 -7.40 40.73
N HIS A 303 -13.09 -6.50 41.40
CA HIS A 303 -12.54 -5.64 42.44
C HIS A 303 -13.16 -6.03 43.80
N TRP A 304 -12.32 -6.29 44.79
CA TRP A 304 -12.73 -6.65 46.12
C TRP A 304 -11.96 -5.87 47.17
N GLU A 305 -12.68 -5.19 48.01
CA GLU A 305 -12.16 -4.38 49.11
C GLU A 305 -12.69 -4.94 50.42
N ILE A 306 -11.80 -5.23 51.34
CA ILE A 306 -12.09 -5.84 52.65
C ILE A 306 -11.37 -5.12 53.75
N GLY A 307 -11.99 -4.99 54.91
CA GLY A 307 -11.40 -4.39 56.09
C GLY A 307 -12.19 -3.21 56.62
N GLY A 308 -11.50 -2.26 57.20
CA GLY A 308 -12.10 -1.14 57.89
C GLY A 308 -12.55 -1.46 59.34
N LYS A 309 -12.88 -0.43 60.12
CA LYS A 309 -13.33 -0.56 61.55
C LYS A 309 -14.58 -1.43 61.66
N LYS A 310 -15.47 -1.39 60.68
CA LYS A 310 -16.73 -2.16 60.62
C LYS A 310 -16.67 -3.40 59.71
N LYS A 311 -15.49 -3.80 59.24
CA LYS A 311 -15.24 -4.99 58.43
C LYS A 311 -16.07 -5.02 57.10
N TYR A 312 -16.00 -3.95 56.33
CA TYR A 312 -16.68 -3.85 55.01
C TYR A 312 -16.28 -5.00 54.07
N LYS A 313 -17.21 -5.29 53.14
CA LYS A 313 -17.00 -6.19 52.03
C LYS A 313 -17.54 -5.54 50.77
N ASN A 314 -16.76 -4.62 50.21
CA ASN A 314 -17.07 -3.97 48.96
C ASN A 314 -16.56 -4.83 47.79
N TYR A 315 -17.42 -5.08 46.82
CA TYR A 315 -17.00 -5.81 45.65
C TYR A 315 -17.73 -5.30 44.39
N GLN A 316 -17.02 -5.38 43.25
CA GLN A 316 -17.56 -5.08 41.95
C GLN A 316 -17.08 -6.15 40.97
N ILE A 317 -17.98 -6.69 40.19
CA ILE A 317 -17.69 -7.60 39.09
C ILE A 317 -18.12 -6.91 37.81
N SER A 318 -17.22 -6.79 36.83
CA SER A 318 -17.48 -6.13 35.55
C SER A 318 -17.11 -7.03 34.39
N TYR A 319 -17.94 -6.99 33.36
CA TYR A 319 -17.70 -7.66 32.08
C TYR A 319 -17.99 -6.69 30.96
N LEU A 320 -17.06 -6.54 30.02
CA LEU A 320 -17.19 -5.69 28.85
C LEU A 320 -16.92 -6.51 27.59
N LYS A 321 -17.86 -6.51 26.68
CA LYS A 321 -17.71 -7.06 25.33
C LYS A 321 -17.56 -5.89 24.35
N PRO A 322 -16.35 -5.65 23.80
CA PRO A 322 -16.10 -4.46 22.98
C PRO A 322 -16.71 -4.54 21.57
N TRP A 323 -17.10 -5.72 21.11
CA TRP A 323 -17.67 -5.93 19.78
C TRP A 323 -18.91 -6.83 19.84
N ILE A 324 -20.11 -6.27 19.87
CA ILE A 324 -21.38 -7.02 19.76
C ILE A 324 -21.89 -7.06 18.32
N ASP A 325 -21.43 -6.14 17.47
CA ASP A 325 -21.81 -6.02 16.07
C ASP A 325 -20.60 -5.71 15.16
N SER A 326 -20.83 -5.54 13.86
CA SER A 326 -19.80 -5.20 12.87
C SER A 326 -19.31 -3.74 12.92
N LYS A 327 -19.98 -2.88 13.69
CA LYS A 327 -19.64 -1.45 13.84
C LYS A 327 -18.70 -1.18 15.01
N GLY A 328 -18.48 -2.20 15.87
CA GLY A 328 -17.65 -2.05 17.07
C GLY A 328 -18.41 -1.53 18.28
N THR A 329 -19.73 -1.69 18.31
CA THR A 329 -20.54 -1.34 19.48
C THR A 329 -20.14 -2.19 20.66
N SER A 330 -19.88 -1.57 21.81
CA SER A 330 -19.56 -2.27 23.06
C SER A 330 -20.77 -2.46 23.95
N LEU A 331 -20.76 -3.55 24.73
CA LEU A 331 -21.77 -3.86 25.75
C LEU A 331 -21.07 -4.22 27.06
N GLY A 332 -21.34 -3.46 28.08
CA GLY A 332 -20.81 -3.68 29.43
C GLY A 332 -21.89 -4.02 30.45
N PHE A 333 -21.52 -4.88 31.39
CA PHE A 333 -22.29 -5.23 32.57
C PHE A 333 -21.42 -5.05 33.80
N SER A 334 -21.98 -4.45 34.86
CA SER A 334 -21.32 -4.47 36.15
C SER A 334 -22.32 -4.66 37.28
N PHE A 335 -21.89 -5.45 38.26
CA PHE A 335 -22.62 -5.66 39.50
C PHE A 335 -21.74 -5.20 40.64
N PHE A 336 -22.29 -4.45 41.60
CA PHE A 336 -21.53 -3.96 42.71
C PHE A 336 -22.33 -4.05 44.03
N ASN A 337 -21.61 -4.24 45.11
CA ASN A 337 -22.05 -4.06 46.49
C ASN A 337 -21.05 -3.16 47.19
N ARG A 338 -21.50 -2.00 47.65
CA ARG A 338 -20.68 -0.98 48.27
C ARG A 338 -21.31 -0.56 49.60
N GLU A 339 -20.50 -0.43 50.59
CA GLU A 339 -20.85 0.10 51.90
C GLU A 339 -19.87 1.22 52.25
N ASP A 340 -20.39 2.43 52.35
CA ASP A 340 -19.64 3.64 52.65
C ASP A 340 -20.07 4.17 54.02
N GLU A 341 -19.09 4.61 54.82
CA GLU A 341 -19.32 5.22 56.14
C GLU A 341 -19.25 6.75 56.00
N TYR A 342 -20.19 7.42 56.61
CA TYR A 342 -20.26 8.88 56.65
C TYR A 342 -20.29 9.33 58.09
N THR A 343 -19.46 10.33 58.45
CA THR A 343 -19.43 10.97 59.75
C THR A 343 -19.78 12.45 59.56
N ASP A 344 -20.84 12.89 60.19
CA ASP A 344 -21.20 14.30 60.22
C ASP A 344 -20.51 14.99 61.39
N TYR A 345 -19.98 16.19 61.15
CA TYR A 345 -19.29 17.02 62.12
C TYR A 345 -20.07 18.32 62.33
N ASN A 346 -20.10 18.83 63.59
CA ASN A 346 -20.65 20.16 63.89
C ASN A 346 -19.64 21.27 63.54
N GLU A 347 -20.03 22.53 63.71
CA GLU A 347 -19.20 23.70 63.42
C GLU A 347 -17.89 23.70 64.20
N ASP A 348 -17.86 23.07 65.41
CA ASP A 348 -16.70 22.93 66.26
C ASP A 348 -15.78 21.74 65.90
N GLY A 349 -16.13 20.94 64.81
CA GLY A 349 -15.37 19.81 64.38
C GLY A 349 -15.58 18.53 65.24
N ASN A 350 -16.60 18.48 66.04
CA ASN A 350 -16.96 17.29 66.81
C ASN A 350 -17.89 16.37 65.98
N GLU A 351 -17.68 15.06 66.13
CA GLU A 351 -18.54 14.05 65.48
C GLU A 351 -19.95 14.13 66.11
N VAL A 352 -20.98 14.31 65.27
CA VAL A 352 -22.38 14.46 65.67
C VAL A 352 -23.19 13.23 65.32
N ALA A 353 -22.93 12.63 64.17
CA ALA A 353 -23.60 11.43 63.69
C ALA A 353 -22.69 10.57 62.82
N GLU A 354 -22.87 9.26 62.92
CA GLU A 354 -22.20 8.27 62.09
C GLU A 354 -23.27 7.35 61.49
N TYR A 355 -23.24 7.23 60.14
CA TYR A 355 -24.19 6.34 59.45
C TYR A 355 -23.52 5.59 58.30
N ASN A 356 -24.03 4.41 58.01
CA ASN A 356 -23.56 3.58 56.90
C ASN A 356 -24.57 3.63 55.77
N LYS A 357 -24.05 3.87 54.54
CA LYS A 357 -24.83 3.79 53.32
C LYS A 357 -24.47 2.49 52.59
N LYS A 358 -25.43 1.59 52.47
CA LYS A 358 -25.28 0.36 51.65
C LYS A 358 -25.93 0.57 50.30
N SER A 359 -25.13 0.39 49.24
CA SER A 359 -25.59 0.50 47.86
C SER A 359 -25.33 -0.83 47.15
N ARG A 360 -26.35 -1.39 46.53
CA ARG A 360 -26.24 -2.54 45.64
C ARG A 360 -26.85 -2.17 44.32
N GLY A 361 -26.17 -2.53 43.24
CA GLY A 361 -26.64 -2.11 41.96
C GLY A 361 -26.11 -2.99 40.83
N PHE A 362 -26.76 -2.78 39.71
CA PHE A 362 -26.41 -3.39 38.43
C PHE A 362 -26.42 -2.30 37.38
N ASN A 363 -25.35 -2.23 36.55
CA ASN A 363 -25.26 -1.27 35.45
C ASN A 363 -25.16 -2.01 34.12
N ILE A 364 -25.81 -1.47 33.11
CA ILE A 364 -25.62 -1.85 31.70
C ILE A 364 -25.07 -0.60 30.98
N SER A 365 -24.03 -0.77 30.18
CA SER A 365 -23.46 0.31 29.38
C SER A 365 -23.38 -0.10 27.92
N PHE A 366 -23.68 0.85 27.04
CA PHE A 366 -23.48 0.75 25.60
C PHE A 366 -22.55 1.87 25.16
N GLY A 367 -21.62 1.58 24.23
CA GLY A 367 -20.67 2.55 23.72
C GLY A 367 -20.23 2.28 22.28
#